data_e6417944b7c92d6ed8feee997f61eb9d
#
_entry.id   e6417944b7c92d6ed8feee997f61eb9d
#
_cell.length_a   1.000
_cell.length_b   1.000
_cell.length_c   1.000
_cell.angle_alpha   90.00
_cell.angle_beta   90.00
_cell.angle_gamma   90.00
#
_symmetry.space_group_name_H-M   'P 1'
#
loop_
_entity.id
_entity.type
_entity.pdbx_description
1 polymer ?
#
loop_
_entity_poly.entity_id
_entity_poly.type
_entity_poly.pdbx_seq_one_letter_code
_entity_poly.pdbx_strand_id
1 'polypeptide(L)'
;QELPGVEVAFQTGGIISDVLNFGLRAPIDIQVKGPTLDIIRSVAEEIQQKVARVPNTVDVRIKQGKSYPEMHIDVDRTKAAYFGIAQDRVIIDVITGISSNIALSPNYWLDPKTANGYYLLAQYPEQSLTSTEDLLNIPIIGARTQLRSTSSLTTTGASGSTMALQNTPFAGRQMEMSSGYYASGDERRGPPVLLRDVASLSFKTGPDSVDHYDLSRLIDVLITPVGNDLGHVAKDIEAVLATITLPKDVTIQLRGEVANMRGAINNFAFALPLAVLLIYLVMVGLFRSLVDPLIIL
;
A
#
# COMPACT_ATOMS: atom_id res chain seq x y z
N GLN A 1 23.28 7.17 23.16
CA GLN A 1 24.20 7.04 22.02
C GLN A 1 23.46 7.55 20.80
N GLU A 2 23.94 8.67 20.25
CA GLU A 2 23.44 9.18 18.97
C GLU A 2 23.98 8.26 17.87
N LEU A 3 23.07 7.64 17.16
CA LEU A 3 23.42 6.85 15.97
C LEU A 3 23.41 7.81 14.79
N PRO A 4 24.57 8.13 14.19
CA PRO A 4 24.60 9.08 13.08
C PRO A 4 23.84 8.52 11.88
N GLY A 5 22.90 9.32 11.36
CA GLY A 5 22.08 8.96 10.19
C GLY A 5 20.88 8.04 10.48
N VAL A 6 20.58 7.78 11.76
CA VAL A 6 19.40 6.99 12.16
C VAL A 6 18.46 7.85 12.98
N GLU A 7 17.25 8.02 12.48
CA GLU A 7 16.15 8.64 13.21
C GLU A 7 15.36 7.56 13.95
N VAL A 8 15.31 7.64 15.27
CA VAL A 8 14.63 6.65 16.12
C VAL A 8 13.36 7.25 16.69
N ALA A 9 12.23 6.68 16.36
CA ALA A 9 10.92 7.06 16.89
C ALA A 9 10.37 5.94 17.77
N PHE A 10 9.84 6.30 18.95
CA PHE A 10 9.17 5.36 19.83
C PHE A 10 7.66 5.43 19.57
N GLN A 11 7.07 4.32 19.21
CA GLN A 11 5.63 4.20 19.08
C GLN A 11 5.07 3.43 20.28
N THR A 12 4.26 4.10 21.09
CA THR A 12 3.49 3.45 22.15
C THR A 12 2.17 2.96 21.54
N GLY A 13 2.19 1.76 20.94
CA GLY A 13 1.00 1.12 20.40
C GLY A 13 0.44 0.13 21.42
N GLY A 14 -0.82 0.29 21.81
CA GLY A 14 -1.59 -0.74 22.50
C GLY A 14 -2.68 -1.25 21.57
N ILE A 15 -3.04 -2.53 21.63
CA ILE A 15 -4.12 -3.11 20.84
C ILE A 15 -5.41 -2.26 20.92
N ILE A 16 -5.67 -1.67 22.09
CA ILE A 16 -6.83 -0.81 22.31
C ILE A 16 -6.71 0.49 21.51
N SER A 17 -5.56 1.14 21.51
CA SER A 17 -5.32 2.35 20.72
C SER A 17 -5.40 2.06 19.23
N ASP A 18 -4.85 0.95 18.77
CA ASP A 18 -4.89 0.57 17.36
C ASP A 18 -6.33 0.31 16.89
N VAL A 19 -7.16 -0.32 17.72
CA VAL A 19 -8.57 -0.56 17.41
C VAL A 19 -9.39 0.74 17.46
N LEU A 20 -9.18 1.58 18.48
CA LEU A 20 -9.90 2.85 18.62
C LEU A 20 -9.50 3.87 17.56
N ASN A 21 -8.27 3.82 17.09
CA ASN A 21 -7.73 4.71 16.06
C ASN A 21 -7.83 4.14 14.64
N PHE A 22 -8.56 3.03 14.44
CA PHE A 22 -8.68 2.39 13.13
C PHE A 22 -7.32 2.06 12.49
N GLY A 23 -6.34 1.65 13.29
CA GLY A 23 -4.98 1.34 12.83
C GLY A 23 -4.09 2.56 12.56
N LEU A 24 -4.52 3.76 12.94
CA LEU A 24 -3.69 4.95 12.88
C LEU A 24 -2.60 4.88 13.96
N ARG A 25 -1.36 5.14 13.56
CA ARG A 25 -0.18 4.92 14.41
C ARG A 25 0.16 6.07 15.35
N ALA A 26 -0.64 7.16 15.34
CA ALA A 26 -0.43 8.31 16.20
C ALA A 26 -1.75 8.88 16.69
N PRO A 27 -1.79 9.50 17.91
CA PRO A 27 -2.99 10.13 18.45
C PRO A 27 -3.51 11.28 17.59
N ILE A 28 -2.60 12.00 16.92
CA ILE A 28 -2.93 13.06 15.98
C ILE A 28 -2.31 12.72 14.62
N ASP A 29 -3.15 12.66 13.61
CA ASP A 29 -2.77 12.43 12.22
C ASP A 29 -3.33 13.55 11.34
N ILE A 30 -2.43 14.26 10.67
CA ILE A 30 -2.79 15.31 9.71
C ILE A 30 -2.63 14.73 8.30
N GLN A 31 -3.76 14.51 7.66
CA GLN A 31 -3.83 13.97 6.33
C GLN A 31 -3.86 15.10 5.30
N VAL A 32 -2.83 15.14 4.45
CA VAL A 32 -2.71 16.10 3.33
C VAL A 32 -3.03 15.38 2.04
N LYS A 33 -4.11 15.79 1.36
CA LYS A 33 -4.59 15.17 0.11
C LYS A 33 -4.42 16.14 -1.06
N GLY A 34 -4.08 15.61 -2.22
CA GLY A 34 -3.97 16.43 -3.43
C GLY A 34 -3.63 15.65 -4.70
N PRO A 35 -3.54 16.33 -5.84
CA PRO A 35 -3.40 15.69 -7.14
C PRO A 35 -2.00 15.13 -7.39
N THR A 36 -0.96 15.80 -6.93
CA THR A 36 0.45 15.42 -7.16
C THR A 36 1.22 15.24 -5.87
N LEU A 37 2.09 14.24 -5.84
CA LEU A 37 2.87 13.89 -4.65
C LEU A 37 3.80 15.04 -4.22
N ASP A 38 4.42 15.75 -5.17
CA ASP A 38 5.36 16.82 -4.88
C ASP A 38 4.70 17.99 -4.18
N ILE A 39 3.48 18.38 -4.63
CA ILE A 39 2.73 19.49 -4.02
C ILE A 39 2.31 19.12 -2.59
N ILE A 40 1.71 17.94 -2.39
CA ILE A 40 1.26 17.54 -1.05
C ILE A 40 2.45 17.33 -0.10
N ARG A 41 3.60 16.91 -0.63
CA ARG A 41 4.82 16.75 0.15
C ARG A 41 5.37 18.09 0.64
N SER A 42 5.45 19.09 -0.23
CA SER A 42 5.90 20.43 0.18
C SER A 42 5.00 21.01 1.27
N VAL A 43 3.68 20.81 1.15
CA VAL A 43 2.72 21.23 2.18
C VAL A 43 2.90 20.45 3.47
N ALA A 44 3.11 19.12 3.39
CA ALA A 44 3.34 18.28 4.55
C ALA A 44 4.65 18.64 5.29
N GLU A 45 5.72 18.95 4.54
CA GLU A 45 6.98 19.42 5.10
C GLU A 45 6.82 20.78 5.79
N GLU A 46 6.02 21.71 5.22
CA GLU A 46 5.69 23.00 5.87
C GLU A 46 4.88 22.78 7.15
N ILE A 47 3.89 21.87 7.12
CA ILE A 47 3.10 21.50 8.30
C ILE A 47 4.03 20.94 9.38
N GLN A 48 4.88 19.98 9.03
CA GLN A 48 5.83 19.37 9.95
C GLN A 48 6.69 20.41 10.66
N GLN A 49 7.27 21.35 9.90
CA GLN A 49 8.14 22.41 10.46
C GLN A 49 7.40 23.36 11.39
N LYS A 50 6.15 23.73 11.05
CA LYS A 50 5.36 24.66 11.86
C LYS A 50 4.81 23.95 13.10
N VAL A 51 4.29 22.74 12.96
CA VAL A 51 3.71 21.97 14.07
C VAL A 51 4.79 21.51 15.05
N ALA A 52 6.01 21.21 14.61
CA ALA A 52 7.12 20.89 15.50
C ALA A 52 7.48 22.03 16.49
N ARG A 53 6.99 23.25 16.27
CA ARG A 53 7.17 24.39 17.16
C ARG A 53 6.01 24.59 18.13
N VAL A 54 4.94 23.83 17.99
CA VAL A 54 3.79 23.90 18.89
C VAL A 54 4.18 23.29 20.24
N PRO A 55 3.89 23.96 21.36
CA PRO A 55 4.18 23.41 22.68
C PRO A 55 3.49 22.06 22.90
N ASN A 56 4.13 21.20 23.64
CA ASN A 56 3.61 19.84 23.95
C ASN A 56 3.40 18.92 22.75
N THR A 57 4.10 19.17 21.64
CA THR A 57 4.19 18.20 20.54
C THR A 57 5.58 17.59 20.52
N VAL A 58 5.64 16.28 20.31
CA VAL A 58 6.87 15.53 20.09
C VAL A 58 6.68 14.60 18.91
N ASP A 59 7.80 14.17 18.33
CA ASP A 59 7.81 13.16 17.26
C ASP A 59 6.88 13.55 16.07
N VAL A 60 7.02 14.81 15.61
CA VAL A 60 6.30 15.28 14.42
C VAL A 60 7.00 14.76 13.19
N ARG A 61 6.41 13.78 12.52
CA ARG A 61 7.04 13.11 11.39
C ARG A 61 6.08 12.86 10.24
N ILE A 62 6.62 12.85 9.03
CA ILE A 62 5.89 12.40 7.84
C ILE A 62 6.02 10.88 7.78
N LYS A 63 4.88 10.18 7.65
CA LYS A 63 4.83 8.72 7.60
C LYS A 63 5.55 8.16 6.38
N GLN A 64 5.32 8.76 5.21
CA GLN A 64 5.88 8.29 3.93
C GLN A 64 7.29 8.84 3.73
N GLY A 65 8.29 7.97 3.64
CA GLY A 65 9.68 8.35 3.38
C GLY A 65 9.85 9.00 2.01
N LYS A 66 10.79 9.95 1.91
CA LYS A 66 11.07 10.68 0.66
C LYS A 66 12.14 10.00 -0.19
N SER A 67 13.10 9.39 0.46
CA SER A 67 14.36 8.98 -0.14
C SER A 67 14.63 7.51 0.13
N TYR A 68 13.73 6.65 -0.33
CA TYR A 68 13.98 5.22 -0.29
C TYR A 68 14.88 4.83 -1.45
N PRO A 69 16.00 4.13 -1.20
CA PRO A 69 16.89 3.70 -2.27
C PRO A 69 16.21 2.63 -3.12
N GLU A 70 16.12 2.87 -4.40
CA GLU A 70 15.55 1.95 -5.37
C GLU A 70 16.62 1.52 -6.37
N MET A 71 16.62 0.23 -6.68
CA MET A 71 17.44 -0.33 -7.73
C MET A 71 16.59 -0.55 -8.97
N HIS A 72 16.86 0.24 -10.00
CA HIS A 72 16.18 0.14 -11.28
C HIS A 72 16.93 -0.74 -12.24
N ILE A 73 16.25 -1.76 -12.76
CA ILE A 73 16.74 -2.63 -13.84
C ILE A 73 16.06 -2.18 -15.12
N ASP A 74 16.84 -1.58 -16.02
CA ASP A 74 16.37 -1.14 -17.33
C ASP A 74 16.77 -2.15 -18.39
N VAL A 75 15.75 -2.81 -18.98
CA VAL A 75 15.93 -3.87 -19.96
C VAL A 75 15.99 -3.27 -21.36
N ASP A 76 17.12 -3.46 -22.04
CA ASP A 76 17.29 -3.13 -23.47
C ASP A 76 16.49 -4.13 -24.32
N ARG A 77 15.31 -3.72 -24.74
CA ARG A 77 14.39 -4.56 -25.52
C ARG A 77 15.01 -5.00 -26.85
N THR A 78 15.85 -4.19 -27.45
CA THR A 78 16.49 -4.50 -28.72
C THR A 78 17.52 -5.60 -28.55
N LYS A 79 18.37 -5.51 -27.54
CA LYS A 79 19.33 -6.56 -27.21
C LYS A 79 18.64 -7.84 -26.77
N ALA A 80 17.63 -7.75 -25.89
CA ALA A 80 16.86 -8.90 -25.45
C ALA A 80 16.22 -9.64 -26.66
N ALA A 81 15.59 -8.89 -27.58
CA ALA A 81 15.03 -9.46 -28.80
C ALA A 81 16.07 -10.11 -29.71
N TYR A 82 17.28 -9.54 -29.80
CA TYR A 82 18.37 -10.15 -30.57
C TYR A 82 18.74 -11.54 -30.03
N PHE A 83 18.70 -11.72 -28.72
CA PHE A 83 18.93 -13.02 -28.07
C PHE A 83 17.66 -13.90 -28.01
N GLY A 84 16.54 -13.44 -28.57
CA GLY A 84 15.26 -14.14 -28.55
C GLY A 84 14.63 -14.20 -27.17
N ILE A 85 14.91 -13.20 -26.31
CA ILE A 85 14.39 -13.08 -24.97
C ILE A 85 13.31 -11.99 -24.94
N ALA A 86 12.13 -12.34 -24.45
CA ALA A 86 11.07 -11.36 -24.23
C ALA A 86 11.33 -10.60 -22.92
N GLN A 87 10.94 -9.33 -22.84
CA GLN A 87 11.17 -8.48 -21.66
C GLN A 87 10.54 -9.05 -20.39
N ASP A 88 9.33 -9.59 -20.50
CA ASP A 88 8.62 -10.24 -19.41
C ASP A 88 9.41 -11.42 -18.83
N ARG A 89 10.10 -12.17 -19.70
CA ARG A 89 10.95 -13.28 -19.28
C ARG A 89 12.13 -12.81 -18.44
N VAL A 90 12.79 -11.72 -18.83
CA VAL A 90 13.88 -11.13 -18.03
C VAL A 90 13.39 -10.79 -16.63
N ILE A 91 12.22 -10.14 -16.54
CA ILE A 91 11.62 -9.75 -15.26
C ILE A 91 11.30 -10.97 -14.41
N ILE A 92 10.66 -11.99 -15.00
CA ILE A 92 10.30 -13.24 -14.32
C ILE A 92 11.54 -13.95 -13.76
N ASP A 93 12.59 -14.10 -14.57
CA ASP A 93 13.82 -14.80 -14.14
C ASP A 93 14.53 -14.02 -13.02
N VAL A 94 14.58 -12.69 -13.09
CA VAL A 94 15.16 -11.84 -12.05
C VAL A 94 14.34 -11.92 -10.75
N ILE A 95 13.04 -11.75 -10.80
CA ILE A 95 12.18 -11.83 -9.61
C ILE A 95 12.26 -13.22 -8.99
N THR A 96 12.21 -14.27 -9.80
CA THR A 96 12.36 -15.66 -9.31
C THR A 96 13.71 -15.87 -8.65
N GLY A 97 14.76 -15.29 -9.22
CA GLY A 97 16.11 -15.39 -8.65
C GLY A 97 16.25 -14.73 -7.29
N ILE A 98 15.66 -13.53 -7.10
CA ILE A 98 15.80 -12.72 -5.89
C ILE A 98 14.75 -13.09 -4.84
N SER A 99 13.48 -13.18 -5.24
CA SER A 99 12.33 -13.25 -4.32
C SER A 99 11.58 -14.58 -4.38
N SER A 100 12.11 -15.56 -5.08
CA SER A 100 11.51 -16.86 -5.40
C SER A 100 10.30 -16.81 -6.34
N ASN A 101 9.93 -17.98 -6.82
CA ASN A 101 8.77 -18.16 -7.70
C ASN A 101 7.42 -17.91 -7.01
N ILE A 102 7.37 -17.84 -5.68
CA ILE A 102 6.11 -17.63 -4.93
C ILE A 102 5.43 -16.32 -5.33
N ALA A 103 6.18 -15.26 -5.57
CA ALA A 103 5.65 -13.95 -5.90
C ALA A 103 4.90 -13.94 -7.26
N LEU A 104 5.26 -14.84 -8.17
CA LEU A 104 4.73 -14.88 -9.52
C LEU A 104 3.79 -16.07 -9.77
N SER A 105 4.17 -17.25 -9.28
CA SER A 105 3.43 -18.50 -9.49
C SER A 105 3.70 -19.47 -8.33
N PRO A 106 2.91 -19.39 -7.26
CA PRO A 106 3.07 -20.30 -6.13
C PRO A 106 2.74 -21.72 -6.55
N ASN A 107 3.69 -22.63 -6.38
CA ASN A 107 3.50 -24.05 -6.60
C ASN A 107 3.43 -24.77 -5.26
N TYR A 108 2.57 -25.82 -5.21
CA TYR A 108 2.38 -26.66 -4.04
C TYR A 108 2.72 -28.09 -4.35
N TRP A 109 3.39 -28.73 -3.43
CA TRP A 109 3.44 -30.18 -3.38
C TRP A 109 2.52 -30.67 -2.28
N LEU A 110 1.60 -31.56 -2.65
CA LEU A 110 0.69 -32.18 -1.69
C LEU A 110 1.29 -33.48 -1.21
N ASP A 111 1.52 -33.62 0.10
CA ASP A 111 1.97 -34.88 0.68
C ASP A 111 0.86 -35.93 0.57
N PRO A 112 1.09 -37.02 -0.14
CA PRO A 112 0.06 -38.05 -0.35
C PRO A 112 -0.35 -38.80 0.93
N LYS A 113 0.45 -38.71 2.01
CA LYS A 113 0.17 -39.37 3.28
C LYS A 113 -0.64 -38.51 4.23
N THR A 114 -0.32 -37.24 4.31
CA THR A 114 -0.88 -36.28 5.31
C THR A 114 -1.89 -35.33 4.69
N ALA A 115 -1.96 -35.25 3.36
CA ALA A 115 -2.72 -34.26 2.59
C ALA A 115 -2.33 -32.79 2.91
N ASN A 116 -1.15 -32.57 3.51
CA ASN A 116 -0.63 -31.22 3.75
C ASN A 116 0.01 -30.65 2.48
N GLY A 117 -0.30 -29.40 2.18
CA GLY A 117 0.32 -28.65 1.08
C GLY A 117 1.59 -27.93 1.54
N TYR A 118 2.69 -28.17 0.83
CA TYR A 118 3.96 -27.50 1.03
C TYR A 118 4.28 -26.61 -0.16
N TYR A 119 4.70 -25.35 0.08
CA TYR A 119 5.15 -24.49 -0.98
C TYR A 119 6.49 -24.95 -1.56
N LEU A 120 6.56 -25.03 -2.88
CA LEU A 120 7.80 -25.25 -3.60
C LEU A 120 8.44 -23.92 -3.92
N LEU A 121 9.59 -23.64 -3.29
CA LEU A 121 10.37 -22.44 -3.46
C LEU A 121 11.55 -22.70 -4.39
N ALA A 122 11.74 -21.84 -5.39
CA ALA A 122 12.91 -21.81 -6.24
C ALA A 122 13.49 -20.39 -6.23
N GLN A 123 14.68 -20.23 -5.70
CA GLN A 123 15.41 -18.95 -5.63
C GLN A 123 16.92 -19.23 -5.62
N TYR A 124 17.72 -18.21 -5.91
CA TYR A 124 19.15 -18.29 -5.66
C TYR A 124 19.44 -18.27 -4.16
N PRO A 125 20.46 -19.00 -3.69
CA PRO A 125 20.90 -18.88 -2.30
C PRO A 125 21.30 -17.42 -2.00
N GLU A 126 20.86 -16.87 -0.87
CA GLU A 126 21.19 -15.49 -0.46
C GLU A 126 22.70 -15.20 -0.48
N GLN A 127 23.49 -16.22 -0.15
CA GLN A 127 24.95 -16.16 -0.18
C GLN A 127 25.54 -15.95 -1.57
N SER A 128 24.77 -16.22 -2.63
CA SER A 128 25.21 -16.07 -4.03
C SER A 128 24.84 -14.72 -4.63
N LEU A 129 24.08 -13.89 -3.93
CA LEU A 129 23.62 -12.58 -4.37
C LEU A 129 24.02 -11.52 -3.33
N THR A 130 25.32 -11.31 -3.17
CA THR A 130 25.87 -10.38 -2.18
C THR A 130 26.19 -9.01 -2.75
N SER A 131 26.30 -8.92 -4.07
CA SER A 131 26.67 -7.69 -4.78
C SER A 131 25.77 -7.41 -5.98
N THR A 132 25.79 -6.16 -6.45
CA THR A 132 25.11 -5.77 -7.69
C THR A 132 25.68 -6.49 -8.92
N GLU A 133 26.95 -6.90 -8.87
CA GLU A 133 27.57 -7.66 -9.94
C GLU A 133 27.04 -9.08 -9.99
N ASP A 134 26.78 -9.70 -8.84
CA ASP A 134 26.16 -11.03 -8.78
C ASP A 134 24.78 -11.01 -9.39
N LEU A 135 24.00 -9.93 -9.13
CA LEU A 135 22.70 -9.72 -9.75
C LEU A 135 22.80 -9.64 -11.28
N LEU A 136 23.76 -8.87 -11.79
CA LEU A 136 24.00 -8.73 -13.23
C LEU A 136 24.51 -10.03 -13.89
N ASN A 137 25.01 -10.97 -13.10
CA ASN A 137 25.45 -12.28 -13.57
C ASN A 137 24.35 -13.35 -13.57
N ILE A 138 23.13 -13.01 -13.19
CA ILE A 138 22.01 -13.95 -13.26
C ILE A 138 21.81 -14.38 -14.72
N PRO A 139 21.80 -15.70 -15.01
CA PRO A 139 21.54 -16.21 -16.35
C PRO A 139 20.06 -16.12 -16.66
N ILE A 140 19.74 -15.46 -17.77
CA ILE A 140 18.41 -15.35 -18.34
C ILE A 140 18.29 -16.38 -19.46
N ILE A 141 17.25 -17.19 -19.43
CA ILE A 141 17.03 -18.23 -20.44
C ILE A 141 15.93 -17.79 -21.38
N GLY A 142 16.31 -17.49 -22.62
CA GLY A 142 15.35 -17.18 -23.69
C GLY A 142 14.61 -18.44 -24.14
N ALA A 143 13.30 -18.34 -24.26
CA ALA A 143 12.55 -19.28 -25.08
C ALA A 143 12.77 -18.86 -26.54
N ARG A 144 13.36 -19.69 -27.36
CA ARG A 144 13.33 -19.45 -28.82
C ARG A 144 11.87 -19.48 -29.25
N THR A 145 11.29 -18.31 -29.39
CA THR A 145 10.02 -18.18 -30.10
C THR A 145 10.26 -18.67 -31.51
N GLN A 146 9.87 -19.89 -31.79
CA GLN A 146 9.65 -20.24 -33.18
C GLN A 146 8.60 -19.26 -33.67
N LEU A 147 8.99 -18.37 -34.57
CA LEU A 147 8.05 -17.76 -35.49
C LEU A 147 7.32 -18.91 -36.16
N ARG A 148 6.19 -19.29 -35.60
CA ARG A 148 5.30 -20.25 -36.19
C ARG A 148 4.84 -19.60 -37.48
N SER A 149 5.52 -19.96 -38.56
CA SER A 149 5.05 -19.64 -39.89
C SER A 149 3.64 -20.19 -39.97
N THR A 150 2.67 -19.29 -40.00
CA THR A 150 1.25 -19.57 -40.26
C THR A 150 1.11 -20.02 -41.71
N SER A 151 1.64 -21.17 -42.03
CA SER A 151 1.40 -21.83 -43.30
C SER A 151 1.14 -23.30 -43.09
N SER A 152 -0.01 -23.59 -42.50
CA SER A 152 -0.76 -24.82 -42.75
C SER A 152 -2.20 -24.63 -42.26
N LEU A 153 -2.96 -23.91 -43.07
CA LEU A 153 -4.38 -24.20 -43.22
C LEU A 153 -4.46 -25.57 -43.87
N THR A 154 -4.37 -26.63 -43.09
CA THR A 154 -4.77 -27.94 -43.59
C THR A 154 -6.13 -28.24 -42.98
N THR A 155 -7.14 -27.90 -43.72
CA THR A 155 -8.48 -28.41 -43.58
C THR A 155 -8.42 -29.92 -43.73
N THR A 156 -8.52 -30.64 -42.65
CA THR A 156 -8.90 -32.06 -42.70
C THR A 156 -9.99 -32.26 -41.67
N GLY A 157 -11.21 -32.45 -42.21
CA GLY A 157 -12.35 -32.81 -41.39
C GLY A 157 -12.17 -34.21 -40.83
N ALA A 158 -12.45 -34.36 -39.56
CA ALA A 158 -12.93 -35.60 -38.94
C ALA A 158 -13.63 -35.27 -37.63
N SER A 159 -14.88 -35.56 -37.60
CA SER A 159 -15.81 -35.78 -36.50
C SER A 159 -15.18 -35.90 -35.11
N GLY A 160 -15.55 -35.00 -34.20
CA GLY A 160 -15.35 -35.16 -32.79
C GLY A 160 -16.11 -34.07 -32.05
N SER A 161 -17.32 -34.42 -31.61
CA SER A 161 -18.22 -33.56 -30.86
C SER A 161 -17.57 -33.06 -29.58
N THR A 162 -17.19 -31.81 -29.53
CA THR A 162 -16.96 -31.05 -28.30
C THR A 162 -18.14 -30.10 -28.13
N MET A 163 -18.99 -30.40 -27.16
CA MET A 163 -20.04 -29.50 -26.71
C MET A 163 -19.41 -28.19 -26.26
N ALA A 164 -19.65 -27.15 -27.00
CA ALA A 164 -19.43 -25.78 -26.60
C ALA A 164 -20.44 -25.46 -25.48
N LEU A 165 -19.99 -25.27 -24.28
CA LEU A 165 -20.73 -24.56 -23.25
C LEU A 165 -20.57 -23.06 -23.50
N GLN A 166 -21.50 -22.55 -24.30
CA GLN A 166 -21.73 -21.11 -24.46
C GLN A 166 -22.49 -20.56 -23.25
N ASN A 167 -22.11 -19.34 -22.89
CA ASN A 167 -22.84 -18.34 -22.09
C ASN A 167 -22.94 -18.56 -20.59
N THR A 168 -21.95 -17.98 -19.91
CA THR A 168 -22.23 -17.22 -18.70
C THR A 168 -21.55 -15.85 -18.81
N PRO A 169 -22.31 -14.75 -18.85
CA PRO A 169 -21.75 -13.39 -18.87
C PRO A 169 -21.49 -12.95 -17.44
N PHE A 170 -20.40 -13.27 -16.88
CA PHE A 170 -19.84 -12.80 -15.58
C PHE A 170 -18.95 -13.88 -14.94
N ALA A 171 -18.17 -14.58 -15.75
CA ALA A 171 -16.95 -15.18 -15.23
C ALA A 171 -15.87 -14.13 -15.41
N GLY A 172 -15.38 -13.60 -14.28
CA GLY A 172 -14.23 -12.74 -14.27
C GLY A 172 -13.16 -13.28 -15.21
N ARG A 173 -12.53 -12.40 -15.99
CA ARG A 173 -11.30 -12.71 -16.68
C ARG A 173 -10.31 -13.21 -15.62
N GLN A 174 -10.37 -14.49 -15.31
CA GLN A 174 -9.15 -15.18 -15.00
C GLN A 174 -8.29 -14.92 -16.24
N MET A 175 -7.26 -14.09 -16.08
CA MET A 175 -6.12 -14.22 -16.93
C MET A 175 -5.76 -15.70 -16.83
N GLU A 176 -6.13 -16.47 -17.81
CA GLU A 176 -5.40 -17.64 -18.14
C GLU A 176 -3.98 -17.15 -18.40
N MET A 177 -3.19 -17.00 -17.36
CA MET A 177 -1.76 -17.21 -17.46
C MET A 177 -1.68 -18.65 -17.97
N SER A 178 -1.72 -18.72 -19.28
CA SER A 178 -1.63 -19.94 -20.03
C SER A 178 -0.56 -20.79 -19.36
N SER A 179 -0.95 -21.93 -18.82
CA SER A 179 -0.04 -23.00 -18.43
C SER A 179 0.81 -23.51 -19.61
N GLY A 180 0.83 -22.79 -20.69
CA GLY A 180 1.66 -22.97 -21.87
C GLY A 180 3.14 -22.67 -21.64
N TYR A 181 3.54 -22.11 -20.50
CA TYR A 181 4.95 -21.95 -20.16
C TYR A 181 5.64 -23.22 -19.69
N TYR A 182 4.87 -24.28 -19.39
CA TYR A 182 5.41 -25.63 -19.14
C TYR A 182 5.16 -26.54 -20.34
N ALA A 183 5.50 -26.03 -21.52
CA ALA A 183 5.45 -26.87 -22.72
C ALA A 183 6.50 -27.99 -22.61
N SER A 184 5.96 -29.17 -22.69
CA SER A 184 6.61 -30.43 -22.96
C SER A 184 8.00 -30.37 -23.62
N GLY A 185 8.94 -30.80 -22.95
CA GLY A 185 10.26 -31.41 -23.07
C GLY A 185 11.00 -31.46 -24.38
N ASP A 186 10.93 -30.52 -25.32
CA ASP A 186 11.89 -30.39 -26.40
C ASP A 186 12.04 -28.96 -26.94
N GLU A 187 11.93 -27.97 -26.09
CA GLU A 187 12.28 -26.63 -26.48
C GLU A 187 13.77 -26.47 -26.35
N ARG A 188 14.42 -26.32 -27.49
CA ARG A 188 15.83 -25.95 -27.60
C ARG A 188 16.02 -24.59 -26.90
N ARG A 189 16.34 -24.67 -25.60
CA ARG A 189 16.72 -23.52 -24.80
C ARG A 189 17.89 -22.84 -25.50
N GLY A 190 17.76 -21.56 -25.77
CA GLY A 190 18.91 -20.77 -26.22
C GLY A 190 20.05 -20.83 -25.19
N PRO A 191 21.26 -20.50 -25.54
CA PRO A 191 22.32 -20.37 -24.56
C PRO A 191 21.91 -19.36 -23.49
N PRO A 192 22.23 -19.58 -22.22
CA PRO A 192 21.96 -18.62 -21.17
C PRO A 192 22.70 -17.30 -21.47
N VAL A 193 21.99 -16.20 -21.40
CA VAL A 193 22.52 -14.83 -21.58
C VAL A 193 22.54 -14.19 -20.20
N LEU A 194 23.61 -13.51 -19.85
CA LEU A 194 23.67 -12.84 -18.55
C LEU A 194 22.80 -11.59 -18.54
N LEU A 195 22.24 -11.28 -17.39
CA LEU A 195 21.39 -10.07 -17.24
C LEU A 195 22.14 -8.80 -17.70
N ARG A 196 23.46 -8.70 -17.45
CA ARG A 196 24.30 -7.58 -17.90
C ARG A 196 24.30 -7.34 -19.41
N ASP A 197 24.05 -8.38 -20.20
CA ASP A 197 24.10 -8.30 -21.66
C ASP A 197 22.82 -7.68 -22.23
N VAL A 198 21.71 -7.76 -21.47
CA VAL A 198 20.38 -7.32 -21.88
C VAL A 198 19.78 -6.23 -21.01
N ALA A 199 20.40 -5.91 -19.88
CA ALA A 199 19.90 -4.89 -18.96
C ALA A 199 21.00 -4.05 -18.36
N SER A 200 20.65 -2.84 -17.93
CA SER A 200 21.49 -1.96 -17.15
C SER A 200 20.87 -1.71 -15.78
N LEU A 201 21.71 -1.46 -14.79
CA LEU A 201 21.32 -1.23 -13.42
C LEU A 201 21.62 0.22 -13.04
N SER A 202 20.65 0.90 -12.46
CA SER A 202 20.81 2.25 -11.95
C SER A 202 20.18 2.38 -10.57
N PHE A 203 20.82 3.19 -9.71
CA PHE A 203 20.25 3.52 -8.40
C PHE A 203 19.49 4.82 -8.49
N LYS A 204 18.30 4.82 -7.95
CA LYS A 204 17.43 6.00 -7.84
C LYS A 204 16.94 6.12 -6.40
N THR A 205 16.37 7.25 -6.08
CA THR A 205 15.66 7.46 -4.82
C THR A 205 14.20 7.77 -5.15
N GLY A 206 13.29 7.11 -4.47
CA GLY A 206 11.86 7.28 -4.64
C GLY A 206 11.16 7.33 -3.28
N PRO A 207 9.85 7.57 -3.26
CA PRO A 207 9.06 7.42 -2.04
C PRO A 207 8.97 5.94 -1.66
N ASP A 208 9.05 5.62 -0.37
CA ASP A 208 8.90 4.25 0.14
C ASP A 208 7.50 3.69 -0.09
N SER A 209 6.49 4.56 0.00
CA SER A 209 5.09 4.23 -0.22
C SER A 209 4.32 5.41 -0.80
N VAL A 210 3.29 5.15 -1.57
CA VAL A 210 2.33 6.13 -2.07
C VAL A 210 0.95 5.70 -1.66
N ASP A 211 0.43 6.36 -0.62
CA ASP A 211 -0.89 6.09 -0.10
C ASP A 211 -1.96 6.86 -0.88
N HIS A 212 -3.14 6.26 -1.01
CA HIS A 212 -4.29 6.86 -1.67
C HIS A 212 -5.53 6.77 -0.77
N TYR A 213 -6.33 7.82 -0.81
CA TYR A 213 -7.65 7.85 -0.19
C TYR A 213 -8.64 8.56 -1.12
N ASP A 214 -9.78 7.96 -1.39
CA ASP A 214 -10.77 8.48 -2.36
C ASP A 214 -10.13 8.87 -3.70
N LEU A 215 -9.28 7.99 -4.26
CA LEU A 215 -8.56 8.18 -5.51
C LEU A 215 -7.54 9.33 -5.51
N SER A 216 -7.41 10.08 -4.43
CA SER A 216 -6.42 11.13 -4.27
C SER A 216 -5.19 10.61 -3.55
N ARG A 217 -4.01 11.11 -3.94
CA ARG A 217 -2.77 10.84 -3.19
C ARG A 217 -2.81 11.54 -1.86
N LEU A 218 -2.22 10.91 -0.85
CA LEU A 218 -2.16 11.49 0.48
C LEU A 218 -0.78 11.33 1.10
N ILE A 219 -0.49 12.25 2.02
CA ILE A 219 0.65 12.17 2.93
C ILE A 219 0.14 12.41 4.34
N ASP A 220 0.57 11.55 5.26
CA ASP A 220 0.20 11.62 6.67
C ASP A 220 1.33 12.26 7.48
N VAL A 221 1.00 13.29 8.25
CA VAL A 221 1.89 13.89 9.24
C VAL A 221 1.43 13.43 10.61
N LEU A 222 2.24 12.56 11.22
CA LEU A 222 1.97 11.94 12.50
C LEU A 222 2.55 12.81 13.62
N ILE A 223 1.77 13.01 14.68
CA ILE A 223 2.14 13.85 15.82
C ILE A 223 1.80 13.13 17.11
N THR A 224 2.74 13.08 18.02
CA THR A 224 2.54 12.55 19.36
C THR A 224 2.48 13.72 20.35
N PRO A 225 1.35 13.95 21.03
CA PRO A 225 1.27 14.96 22.08
C PRO A 225 1.97 14.49 23.35
N VAL A 226 2.50 15.41 24.13
CA VAL A 226 3.05 15.16 25.47
C VAL A 226 1.92 15.33 26.49
N GLY A 227 1.72 14.31 27.34
CA GLY A 227 0.70 14.35 28.38
C GLY A 227 -0.70 14.01 27.88
N ASN A 228 -1.71 14.31 28.69
CA ASN A 228 -3.10 13.90 28.47
C ASN A 228 -3.99 14.97 27.84
N ASP A 229 -3.43 16.14 27.49
CA ASP A 229 -4.22 17.28 26.99
C ASP A 229 -4.27 17.32 25.45
N LEU A 230 -4.84 16.28 24.89
CA LEU A 230 -5.02 16.14 23.46
C LEU A 230 -5.86 17.29 22.86
N GLY A 231 -6.81 17.82 23.64
CA GLY A 231 -7.74 18.85 23.17
C GLY A 231 -7.09 20.20 22.91
N HIS A 232 -6.23 20.66 23.82
CA HIS A 232 -5.50 21.92 23.66
C HIS A 232 -4.45 21.82 22.56
N VAL A 233 -3.68 20.74 22.55
CA VAL A 233 -2.68 20.50 21.49
C VAL A 233 -3.33 20.48 20.12
N ALA A 234 -4.48 19.82 19.97
CA ALA A 234 -5.21 19.81 18.70
C ALA A 234 -5.68 21.21 18.27
N LYS A 235 -6.14 22.02 19.22
CA LYS A 235 -6.58 23.39 18.94
C LYS A 235 -5.42 24.28 18.51
N ASP A 236 -4.26 24.16 19.17
CA ASP A 236 -3.04 24.89 18.81
C ASP A 236 -2.54 24.49 17.42
N ILE A 237 -2.57 23.18 17.11
CA ILE A 237 -2.25 22.69 15.77
C ILE A 237 -3.20 23.28 14.72
N GLU A 238 -4.50 23.32 14.97
CA GLU A 238 -5.47 23.92 14.04
C GLU A 238 -5.23 25.39 13.82
N ALA A 239 -4.86 26.15 14.88
CA ALA A 239 -4.49 27.54 14.74
C ALA A 239 -3.28 27.71 13.82
N VAL A 240 -2.29 26.81 13.91
CA VAL A 240 -1.14 26.77 13.01
C VAL A 240 -1.55 26.39 11.59
N LEU A 241 -2.38 25.37 11.41
CA LEU A 241 -2.86 24.96 10.10
C LEU A 241 -3.64 26.05 9.38
N ALA A 242 -4.41 26.86 10.11
CA ALA A 242 -5.12 28.00 9.55
C ALA A 242 -4.20 29.11 8.98
N THR A 243 -2.91 29.11 9.36
CA THR A 243 -1.90 30.06 8.83
C THR A 243 -1.22 29.56 7.54
N ILE A 244 -1.50 28.34 7.12
CA ILE A 244 -0.88 27.74 5.94
C ILE A 244 -1.74 28.04 4.71
N THR A 245 -1.13 28.62 3.69
CA THR A 245 -1.79 28.89 2.42
C THR A 245 -1.79 27.61 1.59
N LEU A 246 -2.97 27.02 1.41
CA LEU A 246 -3.11 25.78 0.66
C LEU A 246 -3.13 26.06 -0.86
N PRO A 247 -2.35 25.31 -1.65
CA PRO A 247 -2.49 25.32 -3.09
C PRO A 247 -3.89 24.84 -3.52
N LYS A 248 -4.25 25.16 -4.76
CA LYS A 248 -5.53 24.70 -5.34
C LYS A 248 -5.59 23.17 -5.33
N ASP A 249 -6.75 22.61 -4.98
CA ASP A 249 -7.03 21.18 -4.92
C ASP A 249 -6.24 20.39 -3.85
N VAL A 250 -5.61 21.08 -2.89
CA VAL A 250 -5.03 20.47 -1.70
C VAL A 250 -5.98 20.65 -0.52
N THR A 251 -6.24 19.56 0.19
CA THR A 251 -7.08 19.55 1.40
C THR A 251 -6.33 18.95 2.58
N ILE A 252 -6.58 19.51 3.75
CA ILE A 252 -6.03 19.01 5.01
C ILE A 252 -7.16 18.50 5.87
N GLN A 253 -6.98 17.32 6.47
CA GLN A 253 -7.94 16.73 7.38
C GLN A 253 -7.23 16.23 8.63
N LEU A 254 -7.72 16.65 9.80
CA LEU A 254 -7.24 16.15 11.08
C LEU A 254 -7.98 14.87 11.44
N ARG A 255 -7.23 13.82 11.77
CA ARG A 255 -7.71 12.47 12.10
C ARG A 255 -7.06 11.96 13.38
N GLY A 256 -7.35 10.73 13.76
CA GLY A 256 -6.84 10.11 14.96
C GLY A 256 -7.78 10.25 16.15
N GLU A 257 -7.25 10.11 17.36
CA GLU A 257 -8.03 10.20 18.60
C GLU A 257 -8.75 11.54 18.76
N VAL A 258 -8.17 12.61 18.23
CA VAL A 258 -8.78 13.94 18.23
C VAL A 258 -10.13 13.94 17.52
N ALA A 259 -10.22 13.31 16.36
CA ALA A 259 -11.48 13.25 15.60
C ALA A 259 -12.54 12.46 16.36
N ASN A 260 -12.15 11.33 16.96
CA ASN A 260 -13.02 10.50 17.77
C ASN A 260 -13.52 11.24 19.04
N MET A 261 -12.59 11.92 19.72
CA MET A 261 -12.92 12.74 20.89
C MET A 261 -13.94 13.84 20.54
N ARG A 262 -13.73 14.56 19.44
CA ARG A 262 -14.67 15.60 18.99
C ARG A 262 -16.02 15.02 18.62
N GLY A 263 -16.04 13.89 17.92
CA GLY A 263 -17.28 13.17 17.61
C GLY A 263 -18.04 12.80 18.86
N ALA A 264 -17.35 12.27 19.86
CA ALA A 264 -17.94 11.94 21.16
C ALA A 264 -18.49 13.18 21.87
N ILE A 265 -17.71 14.27 21.95
CA ILE A 265 -18.16 15.53 22.59
C ILE A 265 -19.39 16.09 21.88
N ASN A 266 -19.42 16.12 20.55
CA ASN A 266 -20.57 16.58 19.79
C ASN A 266 -21.80 15.71 20.01
N ASN A 267 -21.65 14.40 20.06
CA ASN A 267 -22.73 13.45 20.36
C ASN A 267 -23.26 13.67 21.78
N PHE A 268 -22.40 13.88 22.77
CA PHE A 268 -22.79 14.21 24.13
C PHE A 268 -23.50 15.57 24.22
N ALA A 269 -22.96 16.59 23.52
CA ALA A 269 -23.58 17.91 23.48
C ALA A 269 -25.01 17.90 22.90
N PHE A 270 -25.32 16.94 22.05
CA PHE A 270 -26.68 16.75 21.52
C PHE A 270 -27.54 15.84 22.41
N ALA A 271 -26.96 14.74 22.91
CA ALA A 271 -27.70 13.75 23.69
C ALA A 271 -28.14 14.27 25.06
N LEU A 272 -27.29 15.08 25.71
CA LEU A 272 -27.56 15.60 27.06
C LEU A 272 -28.77 16.55 27.08
N PRO A 273 -28.88 17.58 26.21
CA PRO A 273 -30.09 18.41 26.15
C PRO A 273 -31.35 17.62 25.79
N LEU A 274 -31.21 16.63 24.89
CA LEU A 274 -32.32 15.75 24.53
C LEU A 274 -32.81 14.93 25.73
N ALA A 275 -31.87 14.37 26.51
CA ALA A 275 -32.21 13.63 27.73
C ALA A 275 -32.92 14.53 28.76
N VAL A 276 -32.41 15.74 28.99
CA VAL A 276 -33.04 16.75 29.88
C VAL A 276 -34.44 17.10 29.38
N LEU A 277 -34.61 17.30 28.08
CA LEU A 277 -35.94 17.56 27.48
C LEU A 277 -36.90 16.40 27.71
N LEU A 278 -36.46 15.16 27.51
CA LEU A 278 -37.29 13.98 27.73
C LEU A 278 -37.70 13.85 29.20
N ILE A 279 -36.77 14.06 30.14
CA ILE A 279 -37.05 14.05 31.58
C ILE A 279 -38.07 15.15 31.90
N TYR A 280 -37.88 16.34 31.36
CA TYR A 280 -38.83 17.45 31.51
C TYR A 280 -40.25 17.08 31.03
N LEU A 281 -40.35 16.49 29.83
CA LEU A 281 -41.65 16.08 29.27
C LEU A 281 -42.34 15.01 30.14
N VAL A 282 -41.61 14.05 30.67
CA VAL A 282 -42.13 13.04 31.58
C VAL A 282 -42.65 13.68 32.87
N MET A 283 -41.88 14.64 33.42
CA MET A 283 -42.29 15.36 34.64
C MET A 283 -43.52 16.24 34.38
N VAL A 284 -43.64 16.92 33.23
CA VAL A 284 -44.87 17.67 32.83
C VAL A 284 -46.08 16.76 32.83
N GLY A 285 -45.93 15.53 32.29
CA GLY A 285 -47.04 14.56 32.29
C GLY A 285 -47.42 14.10 33.71
N LEU A 286 -46.46 13.95 34.61
CA LEU A 286 -46.65 13.50 35.98
C LEU A 286 -47.26 14.61 36.84
N PHE A 287 -46.74 15.84 36.76
CA PHE A 287 -47.21 16.99 37.59
C PHE A 287 -48.39 17.72 36.97
N ARG A 288 -48.76 17.43 35.72
CA ARG A 288 -49.80 18.13 34.95
C ARG A 288 -49.65 19.66 34.96
N SER A 289 -48.41 20.10 35.08
CA SER A 289 -47.97 21.50 35.11
C SER A 289 -46.73 21.66 34.25
N LEU A 290 -46.64 22.75 33.50
CA LEU A 290 -45.44 23.07 32.71
C LEU A 290 -44.39 23.81 33.55
N VAL A 291 -44.81 24.48 34.61
CA VAL A 291 -43.91 25.36 35.40
C VAL A 291 -43.23 24.58 36.51
N ASP A 292 -43.93 23.68 37.20
CA ASP A 292 -43.36 22.96 38.34
C ASP A 292 -42.13 22.12 37.99
N PRO A 293 -42.08 21.37 36.87
CA PRO A 293 -40.88 20.65 36.47
C PRO A 293 -39.71 21.57 36.13
N LEU A 294 -39.95 22.77 35.64
CA LEU A 294 -38.88 23.72 35.28
C LEU A 294 -38.21 24.32 36.53
N ILE A 295 -38.93 24.40 37.67
CA ILE A 295 -38.38 24.86 38.94
C ILE A 295 -37.57 23.77 39.63
N ILE A 296 -37.89 22.48 39.35
CA ILE A 296 -37.25 21.33 39.97
C ILE A 296 -35.96 20.92 39.19
N LEU A 297 -35.96 21.11 37.90
CA LEU A 297 -34.84 20.75 37.00
C LEU A 297 -33.73 21.78 37.06
#